data_952ad7c6b2343fcfb0815375a62a3782
#
_entry.id   952ad7c6b2343fcfb0815375a62a3782
#
_cell.length_a   1.000
_cell.length_b   1.000
_cell.length_c   1.000
_cell.angle_alpha   90.00
_cell.angle_beta   90.00
_cell.angle_gamma   90.00
#
_symmetry.space_group_name_H-M   'P 1'
#
loop_
_entity.id
_entity.type
_entity.pdbx_description
1 polymer ?
#
loop_
_entity_poly.entity_id
_entity_poly.type
_entity_poly.pdbx_seq_one_letter_code
_entity_poly.pdbx_strand_id
1 'polypeptide(L)'
;MSYAYDDQNIFARILRGEIPNKTVFESEHTLAFHDIHPHAAVHVLVVPKGRYVTFDHFAAEATAEELVDFHRTAARICAMLGVAPGDGGSGYRTIANAGPDSNQEVPHYHLHILAGRNMGRLLP
;
A
#
# COMPACT_ATOMS: atom_id res chain seq x y z
N MET A 1 -3.82 21.91 -3.01
CA MET A 1 -4.51 20.61 -2.91
C MET A 1 -5.18 20.51 -1.57
N SER A 2 -6.42 20.07 -1.53
CA SER A 2 -7.21 20.08 -0.30
C SER A 2 -7.87 18.73 -0.07
N TYR A 3 -7.37 18.00 0.93
CA TYR A 3 -7.97 16.74 1.38
C TYR A 3 -8.29 16.82 2.86
N ALA A 4 -9.49 16.40 3.23
CA ALA A 4 -9.87 16.23 4.63
C ALA A 4 -9.59 14.77 5.02
N TYR A 5 -8.79 14.59 6.07
CA TYR A 5 -8.44 13.25 6.52
C TYR A 5 -9.40 12.79 7.64
N ASP A 6 -10.00 11.63 7.45
CA ASP A 6 -10.87 11.00 8.45
C ASP A 6 -10.03 10.09 9.35
N ASP A 7 -9.82 10.51 10.59
CA ASP A 7 -9.04 9.75 11.58
C ASP A 7 -9.72 8.44 12.00
N GLN A 8 -10.96 8.22 11.63
CA GLN A 8 -11.70 7.01 11.97
C GLN A 8 -11.63 5.94 10.89
N ASN A 9 -10.90 6.18 9.79
CA ASN A 9 -10.74 5.17 8.78
C ASN A 9 -9.99 3.96 9.35
N ILE A 10 -10.24 2.79 8.76
CA ILE A 10 -9.75 1.52 9.30
C ILE A 10 -8.21 1.45 9.35
N PHE A 11 -7.52 2.05 8.38
CA PHE A 11 -6.04 2.02 8.37
C PHE A 11 -5.46 2.92 9.45
N ALA A 12 -6.06 4.09 9.69
CA ALA A 12 -5.66 4.93 10.81
C ALA A 12 -5.81 4.19 12.14
N ARG A 13 -6.87 3.42 12.29
CA ARG A 13 -7.12 2.64 13.49
C ARG A 13 -6.14 1.47 13.63
N ILE A 14 -5.75 0.86 12.53
CA ILE A 14 -4.68 -0.16 12.51
C ILE A 14 -3.36 0.47 12.95
N LEU A 15 -3.04 1.64 12.42
CA LEU A 15 -1.79 2.34 12.76
C LEU A 15 -1.73 2.73 14.24
N ARG A 16 -2.88 3.02 14.87
CA ARG A 16 -2.95 3.31 16.31
C ARG A 16 -2.96 2.06 17.19
N GLY A 17 -2.98 0.86 16.58
CA GLY A 17 -3.05 -0.39 17.33
C GLY A 17 -4.44 -0.76 17.83
N GLU A 18 -5.48 -0.08 17.38
CA GLU A 18 -6.88 -0.37 17.76
C GLU A 18 -7.44 -1.59 17.05
N ILE A 19 -6.94 -1.88 15.85
CA ILE A 19 -7.34 -3.03 15.04
C ILE A 19 -6.09 -3.84 14.73
N PRO A 20 -6.09 -5.16 14.96
CA PRO A 20 -4.94 -6.00 14.65
C PRO A 20 -4.73 -6.15 13.14
N ASN A 21 -3.50 -6.43 12.74
CA ASN A 21 -3.14 -6.69 11.36
C ASN A 21 -2.08 -7.79 11.29
N LYS A 22 -1.94 -8.40 10.11
CA LYS A 22 -0.87 -9.37 9.85
C LYS A 22 0.29 -8.64 9.20
N THR A 23 1.15 -8.06 10.02
CA THR A 23 2.28 -7.25 9.58
C THR A 23 3.26 -8.05 8.73
N VAL A 24 3.61 -7.51 7.57
CA VAL A 24 4.69 -8.02 6.72
C VAL A 24 5.99 -7.30 7.05
N PHE A 25 5.94 -5.98 7.16
CA PHE A 25 7.11 -5.16 7.47
C PHE A 25 6.67 -3.79 7.99
N GLU A 26 7.48 -3.23 8.85
CA GLU A 26 7.24 -1.88 9.37
C GLU A 26 8.55 -1.12 9.41
N SER A 27 8.53 0.14 8.95
CA SER A 27 9.64 1.07 9.02
C SER A 27 9.23 2.30 9.82
N GLU A 28 10.08 3.32 9.85
CA GLU A 28 9.79 4.55 10.58
C GLU A 28 8.50 5.22 10.09
N HIS A 29 8.30 5.27 8.77
CA HIS A 29 7.19 6.03 8.16
C HIS A 29 6.17 5.16 7.42
N THR A 30 6.33 3.84 7.40
CA THR A 30 5.52 2.96 6.56
C THR A 30 5.17 1.67 7.29
N LEU A 31 3.95 1.19 7.06
CA LEU A 31 3.50 -0.12 7.53
C LEU A 31 3.02 -0.93 6.34
N ALA A 32 3.36 -2.21 6.31
CA ALA A 32 2.85 -3.12 5.30
C ALA A 32 2.25 -4.37 5.96
N PHE A 33 1.09 -4.80 5.47
CA PHE A 33 0.36 -5.92 6.04
C PHE A 33 -0.43 -6.66 4.97
N HIS A 34 -0.78 -7.91 5.25
CA HIS A 34 -1.59 -8.72 4.34
C HIS A 34 -3.02 -8.20 4.28
N ASP A 35 -3.59 -8.14 3.07
CA ASP A 35 -5.01 -7.85 2.90
C ASP A 35 -5.82 -9.03 3.46
N ILE A 36 -6.85 -8.75 4.25
CA ILE A 36 -7.70 -9.78 4.85
C ILE A 36 -8.68 -10.38 3.83
N HIS A 37 -8.88 -9.72 2.69
CA HIS A 37 -9.72 -10.21 1.59
C HIS A 37 -8.88 -10.25 0.31
N PRO A 38 -7.88 -11.16 0.22
CA PRO A 38 -6.91 -11.14 -0.86
C PRO A 38 -7.54 -11.45 -2.21
N HIS A 39 -7.10 -10.71 -3.23
CA HIS A 39 -7.50 -10.90 -4.63
C HIS A 39 -6.46 -11.70 -5.42
N ALA A 40 -5.38 -12.11 -4.78
CA ALA A 40 -4.33 -12.93 -5.36
C ALA A 40 -3.63 -13.71 -4.24
N ALA A 41 -2.80 -14.69 -4.58
CA ALA A 41 -2.05 -15.47 -3.59
C ALA A 41 -1.15 -14.58 -2.74
N VAL A 42 -0.58 -13.53 -3.36
CA VAL A 42 0.14 -12.47 -2.66
C VAL A 42 -0.69 -11.20 -2.81
N HIS A 43 -1.11 -10.62 -1.70
CA HIS A 43 -1.84 -9.36 -1.69
C HIS A 43 -1.47 -8.60 -0.43
N VAL A 44 -0.52 -7.69 -0.58
CA VAL A 44 0.01 -6.88 0.52
C VAL A 44 -0.38 -5.43 0.31
N LEU A 45 -0.74 -4.76 1.40
CA LEU A 45 -1.03 -3.33 1.42
C LEU A 45 0.15 -2.60 2.04
N VAL A 46 0.61 -1.55 1.38
CA VAL A 46 1.68 -0.68 1.88
C VAL A 46 1.04 0.67 2.16
N VAL A 47 1.12 1.13 3.42
CA VAL A 47 0.48 2.39 3.83
C VAL A 47 1.51 3.30 4.49
N PRO A 48 1.48 4.61 4.20
CA PRO A 48 2.28 5.56 4.97
C PRO A 48 1.66 5.74 6.36
N LYS A 49 2.48 6.02 7.37
CA LYS A 49 1.99 6.29 8.72
C LYS A 49 1.34 7.67 8.82
N GLY A 50 1.72 8.59 7.93
CA GLY A 50 1.17 9.95 7.89
C GLY A 50 -0.26 9.97 7.36
N ARG A 51 -0.90 11.13 7.50
CA ARG A 51 -2.32 11.34 7.22
C ARG A 51 -2.53 11.76 5.76
N TYR A 52 -2.41 10.80 4.86
CA TYR A 52 -2.55 11.03 3.41
C TYR A 52 -3.71 10.21 2.86
N VAL A 53 -4.55 10.85 2.04
CA VAL A 53 -5.79 10.24 1.55
C VAL A 53 -5.57 9.47 0.26
N THR A 54 -4.78 10.02 -0.66
CA THR A 54 -4.59 9.49 -2.01
C THR A 54 -3.13 9.52 -2.41
N PHE A 55 -2.81 8.87 -3.53
CA PHE A 55 -1.47 8.91 -4.12
C PHE A 55 -1.00 10.35 -4.37
N ASP A 56 -1.85 11.18 -5.00
CA ASP A 56 -1.47 12.55 -5.33
C ASP A 56 -1.29 13.42 -4.08
N HIS A 57 -2.11 13.20 -3.05
CA HIS A 57 -1.96 13.86 -1.77
C HIS A 57 -0.60 13.53 -1.14
N PHE A 58 -0.28 12.24 -1.06
CA PHE A 58 0.99 11.76 -0.52
C PHE A 58 2.18 12.28 -1.34
N ALA A 59 2.12 12.13 -2.66
CA ALA A 59 3.22 12.53 -3.55
C ALA A 59 3.51 14.03 -3.49
N ALA A 60 2.47 14.85 -3.32
CA ALA A 60 2.61 16.31 -3.31
C ALA A 60 3.02 16.87 -1.96
N GLU A 61 2.58 16.27 -0.85
CA GLU A 61 2.70 16.91 0.46
C GLU A 61 3.56 16.15 1.48
N ALA A 62 3.90 14.90 1.23
CA ALA A 62 4.77 14.16 2.14
C ALA A 62 6.20 14.70 2.11
N THR A 63 6.93 14.50 3.21
CA THR A 63 8.34 14.87 3.25
C THR A 63 9.16 13.97 2.33
N ALA A 64 10.35 14.42 1.95
CA ALA A 64 11.27 13.59 1.17
C ALA A 64 11.58 12.27 1.89
N GLU A 65 11.73 12.32 3.21
CA GLU A 65 11.99 11.12 4.03
C GLU A 65 10.83 10.14 3.96
N GLU A 66 9.60 10.62 4.07
CA GLU A 66 8.41 9.77 3.95
C GLU A 66 8.31 9.13 2.56
N LEU A 67 8.55 9.91 1.51
CA LEU A 67 8.50 9.42 0.13
C LEU A 67 9.53 8.32 -0.12
N VAL A 68 10.75 8.53 0.31
CA VAL A 68 11.84 7.56 0.14
C VAL A 68 11.55 6.31 0.96
N ASP A 69 11.17 6.47 2.21
CA ASP A 69 10.87 5.35 3.10
C ASP A 69 9.76 4.46 2.53
N PHE A 70 8.69 5.07 2.05
CA PHE A 70 7.55 4.36 1.48
C PHE A 70 7.97 3.50 0.27
N HIS A 71 8.66 4.11 -0.68
CA HIS A 71 9.06 3.41 -1.91
C HIS A 71 10.11 2.33 -1.64
N ARG A 72 11.07 2.59 -0.77
CA ARG A 72 12.08 1.59 -0.41
C ARG A 72 11.47 0.44 0.37
N THR A 73 10.48 0.72 1.22
CA THR A 73 9.74 -0.34 1.92
C THR A 73 8.98 -1.21 0.93
N ALA A 74 8.29 -0.61 -0.05
CA ALA A 74 7.59 -1.38 -1.08
C ALA A 74 8.55 -2.28 -1.87
N ALA A 75 9.71 -1.76 -2.25
CA ALA A 75 10.73 -2.55 -2.94
C ALA A 75 11.24 -3.70 -2.09
N ARG A 76 11.47 -3.44 -0.80
CA ARG A 76 11.91 -4.47 0.14
C ARG A 76 10.90 -5.60 0.28
N ILE A 77 9.62 -5.26 0.30
CA ILE A 77 8.55 -6.25 0.37
C ILE A 77 8.56 -7.14 -0.88
N CYS A 78 8.73 -6.57 -2.06
CA CYS A 78 8.83 -7.35 -3.29
C CYS A 78 10.01 -8.34 -3.22
N ALA A 79 11.13 -7.91 -2.65
CA ALA A 79 12.29 -8.79 -2.47
C ALA A 79 12.00 -9.89 -1.43
N MET A 80 11.41 -9.52 -0.30
CA MET A 80 11.08 -10.47 0.78
C MET A 80 10.11 -11.55 0.31
N LEU A 81 9.15 -11.17 -0.54
CA LEU A 81 8.13 -12.10 -1.05
C LEU A 81 8.63 -12.91 -2.26
N GLY A 82 9.82 -12.61 -2.76
CA GLY A 82 10.40 -13.32 -3.88
C GLY A 82 9.72 -13.07 -5.22
N VAL A 83 9.03 -11.94 -5.37
CA VAL A 83 8.25 -11.65 -6.59
C VAL A 83 8.96 -10.72 -7.56
N ALA A 84 10.06 -10.09 -7.14
CA ALA A 84 10.80 -9.15 -7.99
C ALA A 84 11.48 -9.88 -9.16
N PRO A 85 11.23 -9.47 -10.42
CA PRO A 85 11.83 -10.13 -11.57
C PRO A 85 13.37 -10.11 -11.56
N GLY A 86 13.98 -9.04 -11.04
CA GLY A 86 15.42 -8.93 -10.93
C GLY A 86 16.05 -9.97 -10.01
N ASP A 87 15.27 -10.58 -9.13
CA ASP A 87 15.71 -11.61 -8.19
C ASP A 87 15.14 -12.99 -8.56
N GLY A 88 14.74 -13.19 -9.80
CA GLY A 88 14.22 -14.46 -10.28
C GLY A 88 12.74 -14.69 -10.00
N GLY A 89 12.03 -13.68 -9.50
CA GLY A 89 10.59 -13.75 -9.27
C GLY A 89 9.80 -13.60 -10.58
N SER A 90 8.52 -13.98 -10.53
CA SER A 90 7.66 -13.94 -11.71
C SER A 90 6.99 -12.60 -11.93
N GLY A 91 7.17 -11.65 -11.02
CA GLY A 91 6.61 -10.32 -11.17
C GLY A 91 5.43 -10.06 -10.25
N TYR A 92 4.96 -8.83 -10.31
CA TYR A 92 3.87 -8.34 -9.45
C TYR A 92 3.19 -7.17 -10.14
N ARG A 93 2.04 -6.80 -9.62
CA ARG A 93 1.35 -5.57 -10.03
C ARG A 93 1.17 -4.68 -8.82
N THR A 94 1.41 -3.39 -8.98
CA THR A 94 1.04 -2.40 -7.96
C THR A 94 -0.18 -1.62 -8.43
N ILE A 95 -1.12 -1.40 -7.51
CA ILE A 95 -2.34 -0.64 -7.79
C ILE A 95 -2.55 0.36 -6.68
N ALA A 96 -2.84 1.61 -7.04
CA ALA A 96 -3.28 2.64 -6.12
C ALA A 96 -4.58 3.24 -6.65
N ASN A 97 -5.62 3.23 -5.83
CA ASN A 97 -6.93 3.75 -6.19
C ASN A 97 -7.15 5.10 -5.50
N ALA A 98 -7.64 6.08 -6.25
CA ALA A 98 -7.96 7.40 -5.73
C ALA A 98 -9.36 7.83 -6.17
N GLY A 99 -10.24 8.07 -5.20
CA GLY A 99 -11.56 8.59 -5.45
C GLY A 99 -12.58 7.57 -5.97
N PRO A 100 -13.80 8.06 -6.30
CA PRO A 100 -14.92 7.16 -6.64
C PRO A 100 -14.76 6.44 -7.99
N ASP A 101 -14.06 7.02 -8.95
CA ASP A 101 -13.90 6.38 -10.26
C ASP A 101 -13.06 5.11 -10.22
N SER A 102 -12.29 4.90 -9.15
CA SER A 102 -11.49 3.70 -8.95
C SER A 102 -11.93 2.91 -7.71
N ASN A 103 -13.07 3.26 -7.13
CA ASN A 103 -13.64 2.59 -5.96
C ASN A 103 -12.67 2.56 -4.77
N GLN A 104 -12.05 3.70 -4.46
CA GLN A 104 -11.25 3.79 -3.25
C GLN A 104 -12.14 3.57 -2.03
N GLU A 105 -11.95 2.46 -1.32
CA GLU A 105 -12.81 2.09 -0.20
C GLU A 105 -12.36 2.73 1.12
N VAL A 106 -11.04 2.79 1.35
CA VAL A 106 -10.49 3.35 2.58
C VAL A 106 -9.80 4.67 2.27
N PRO A 107 -10.21 5.78 2.90
CA PRO A 107 -9.63 7.11 2.62
C PRO A 107 -8.30 7.35 3.33
N HIS A 108 -7.39 6.42 3.16
CA HIS A 108 -6.00 6.48 3.57
C HIS A 108 -5.17 5.87 2.46
N TYR A 109 -4.20 6.60 1.94
CA TYR A 109 -3.40 6.13 0.80
C TYR A 109 -2.84 4.74 1.06
N HIS A 110 -3.02 3.84 0.11
CA HIS A 110 -2.45 2.51 0.19
C HIS A 110 -2.12 1.99 -1.20
N LEU A 111 -0.98 1.31 -1.29
CA LEU A 111 -0.52 0.67 -2.49
C LEU A 111 -0.73 -0.83 -2.35
N HIS A 112 -1.49 -1.41 -3.29
CA HIS A 112 -1.64 -2.86 -3.37
C HIS A 112 -0.45 -3.45 -4.08
N ILE A 113 0.13 -4.53 -3.54
CA ILE A 113 1.10 -5.37 -4.24
C ILE A 113 0.43 -6.72 -4.42
N LEU A 114 0.22 -7.11 -5.69
CA LEU A 114 -0.45 -8.34 -6.04
C LEU A 114 0.48 -9.22 -6.86
N ALA A 115 0.56 -10.50 -6.51
CA ALA A 115 1.42 -11.46 -7.21
C ALA A 115 0.92 -12.88 -6.99
N GLY A 116 1.59 -13.85 -7.61
CA GLY A 116 1.30 -15.26 -7.45
C GLY A 116 0.61 -15.89 -8.66
N ARG A 117 0.24 -15.08 -9.65
CA ARG A 117 -0.30 -15.55 -10.92
C ARG A 117 -0.20 -14.45 -11.96
N ASN A 118 -0.45 -14.78 -13.21
CA ASN A 118 -0.61 -13.77 -14.26
C ASN A 118 -1.89 -12.98 -13.97
N MET A 119 -1.76 -11.66 -13.86
CA MET A 119 -2.87 -10.76 -13.51
C MET A 119 -3.75 -10.41 -14.71
N GLY A 120 -3.38 -10.87 -15.91
CA GLY A 120 -4.13 -10.55 -17.11
C GLY A 120 -3.90 -9.13 -17.59
N ARG A 121 -4.92 -8.58 -18.25
CA ARG A 121 -4.85 -7.24 -18.81
C ARG A 121 -4.77 -6.17 -17.72
N LEU A 122 -4.32 -4.97 -18.10
CA LEU A 122 -4.24 -3.81 -17.23
C LEU A 122 -5.59 -3.53 -16.55
N LEU A 123 -6.67 -3.54 -17.32
CA LEU A 123 -8.04 -3.41 -16.80
C LEU A 123 -8.81 -4.68 -17.11
N PRO A 124 -9.67 -5.13 -16.18
CA PRO A 124 -10.48 -6.34 -16.37
C PRO A 124 -11.56 -6.18 -17.44
#